data_fc38e1d418c7f83030d4059ebc0fa10c
#
_entry.id   fc38e1d418c7f83030d4059ebc0fa10c
#
_cell.length_a   1.000
_cell.length_b   1.000
_cell.length_c   1.000
_cell.angle_alpha   90.00
_cell.angle_beta   90.00
_cell.angle_gamma   90.00
#
_symmetry.space_group_name_H-M   'P 1'
#
loop_
_entity.id
_entity.type
_entity.pdbx_description
1 polymer ?
#
loop_
_entity_poly.entity_id
_entity_poly.type
_entity_poly.pdbx_seq_one_letter_code
_entity_poly.pdbx_strand_id
1 'polypeptide(L)' 'MVKTGIIRRFDDLGRIAVPKEVRKQVFRKTDLASVPMEFFYEKDGTIIMKPVKETDMK' A
#
# COMPACT_ATOMS: atom_id res chain seq x y z
N MET A 1 13.84 -0.85 -4.05
CA MET A 1 12.45 -0.63 -4.52
C MET A 1 12.33 -0.95 -6.00
N VAL A 2 11.17 -1.43 -6.39
CA VAL A 2 10.89 -1.70 -7.80
C VAL A 2 10.13 -0.52 -8.40
N LYS A 3 10.63 0.03 -9.50
CA LYS A 3 9.97 1.11 -10.21
C LYS A 3 8.96 0.49 -11.18
N THR A 4 7.67 0.79 -10.98
CA THR A 4 6.61 0.23 -11.83
C THR A 4 6.25 1.12 -13.01
N GLY A 5 6.48 2.42 -12.89
CA GLY A 5 6.01 3.39 -13.86
C GLY A 5 4.51 3.64 -13.82
N ILE A 6 3.81 3.01 -12.89
CA ILE A 6 2.36 3.16 -12.76
C ILE A 6 2.06 4.41 -11.93
N ILE A 7 1.20 5.27 -12.47
CA ILE A 7 0.80 6.53 -11.82
C ILE A 7 -0.70 6.50 -11.59
N ARG A 8 -1.12 6.84 -10.38
CA ARG A 8 -2.54 6.95 -10.01
C ARG A 8 -2.73 8.24 -9.25
N ARG A 9 -3.94 8.76 -9.26
CA ARG A 9 -4.29 10.00 -8.56
C ARG A 9 -5.18 9.69 -7.37
N PHE A 10 -5.03 10.49 -6.31
CA PHE A 10 -6.01 10.46 -5.23
C PHE A 10 -7.35 10.99 -5.73
N ASP A 11 -8.44 10.43 -5.22
CA ASP A 11 -9.76 11.00 -5.45
C ASP A 11 -10.01 12.12 -4.42
N ASP A 12 -11.21 12.71 -4.48
CA ASP A 12 -11.57 13.83 -3.61
C ASP A 12 -11.79 13.40 -2.15
N LEU A 13 -11.82 12.10 -1.88
CA LEU A 13 -11.92 11.58 -0.52
C LEU A 13 -10.56 11.09 0.01
N GLY A 14 -9.49 11.39 -0.73
CA GLY A 14 -8.15 10.99 -0.31
C GLY A 14 -7.83 9.52 -0.53
N ARG A 15 -8.58 8.84 -1.40
CA ARG A 15 -8.37 7.42 -1.67
C ARG A 15 -7.54 7.24 -2.94
N ILE A 16 -6.71 6.22 -2.93
CA ILE A 16 -5.95 5.84 -4.12
C ILE A 16 -5.98 4.31 -4.23
N ALA A 17 -6.18 3.82 -5.45
CA ALA A 17 -6.23 2.37 -5.69
C ALA A 17 -4.82 1.82 -5.85
N VAL A 18 -4.54 0.70 -5.17
CA VAL A 18 -3.30 -0.03 -5.40
C VAL A 18 -3.43 -0.79 -6.70
N PRO A 19 -2.53 -0.57 -7.67
CA PRO A 19 -2.63 -1.23 -8.97
C PRO A 19 -2.61 -2.75 -8.85
N LYS A 20 -3.34 -3.41 -9.75
CA LYS A 20 -3.43 -4.86 -9.74
C LYS A 20 -2.07 -5.55 -9.83
N GLU A 21 -1.17 -5.00 -10.64
CA GLU A 21 0.18 -5.55 -10.81
C GLU A 21 0.96 -5.51 -9.50
N VAL A 22 0.81 -4.41 -8.73
CA VAL A 22 1.47 -4.28 -7.44
C VAL A 22 0.85 -5.24 -6.43
N ARG A 23 -0.49 -5.35 -6.42
CA ARG A 23 -1.18 -6.27 -5.51
C ARG A 23 -0.74 -7.71 -5.72
N LYS A 24 -0.58 -8.12 -6.98
CA LYS A 24 -0.13 -9.48 -7.31
C LYS A 24 1.26 -9.78 -6.77
N GLN A 25 2.15 -8.79 -6.78
CA GLN A 25 3.51 -8.98 -6.31
C GLN A 25 3.62 -8.98 -4.78
N VAL A 26 2.78 -8.19 -4.12
CA VAL A 26 2.89 -7.98 -2.68
C VAL A 26 1.96 -8.91 -1.89
N PHE A 27 0.76 -9.16 -2.39
CA PHE A 27 -0.27 -9.92 -1.67
C PHE A 27 -0.66 -11.19 -2.41
N ARG A 28 0.33 -11.95 -2.84
CA ARG A 28 0.11 -13.11 -3.71
C ARG A 28 -0.89 -14.14 -3.18
N LYS A 29 -0.90 -14.38 -1.89
CA LYS A 29 -1.74 -15.42 -1.28
C LYS A 29 -2.67 -14.90 -0.21
N THR A 30 -2.77 -13.59 -0.07
CA THR A 30 -3.51 -12.96 1.02
C THR A 30 -4.61 -12.09 0.45
N ASP A 31 -5.79 -12.19 1.05
CA ASP A 31 -6.88 -11.27 0.72
C ASP A 31 -6.48 -9.86 1.16
N LEU A 32 -6.41 -8.95 0.19
CA LEU A 32 -6.00 -7.56 0.45
C LEU A 32 -6.84 -6.91 1.55
N ALA A 33 -8.14 -7.23 1.60
CA ALA A 33 -9.06 -6.61 2.56
C ALA A 33 -8.73 -6.97 4.00
N SER A 34 -8.00 -8.07 4.23
CA SER A 34 -7.67 -8.52 5.58
C SER A 34 -6.24 -8.18 6.00
N VAL A 35 -5.47 -7.50 5.15
CA VAL A 35 -4.09 -7.17 5.46
C VAL A 35 -4.01 -5.80 6.13
N PRO A 36 -3.59 -5.74 7.40
CA PRO A 36 -3.38 -4.44 8.05
C PRO A 36 -2.12 -3.79 7.49
N MET A 37 -2.19 -2.51 7.22
CA MET A 37 -1.08 -1.75 6.66
C MET A 37 -0.75 -0.58 7.56
N GLU A 38 0.53 -0.36 7.79
CA GLU A 38 1.00 0.81 8.52
C GLU A 38 1.51 1.84 7.53
N PHE A 39 1.20 3.10 7.79
CA PHE A 39 1.56 4.20 6.91
C PHE A 39 2.70 5.01 7.52
N PHE A 40 3.64 5.38 6.68
CA PHE A 40 4.74 6.27 7.02
C PHE A 40 4.78 7.39 6.00
N TYR A 41 5.37 8.50 6.34
CA TYR A 41 5.56 9.57 5.36
C TYR A 41 6.89 10.29 5.59
N GLU A 42 7.38 10.87 4.52
CA GLU A 42 8.59 11.71 4.52
C GLU A 42 8.20 13.15 4.28
N LYS A 43 9.09 14.07 4.65
CA LYS A 43 8.83 15.50 4.50
C LYS A 43 8.67 15.93 3.04
N ASP A 44 9.25 15.17 2.11
CA ASP A 44 9.19 15.46 0.69
C ASP A 44 7.86 15.06 0.04
N GLY A 45 6.95 14.47 0.80
CA GLY A 45 5.66 14.01 0.30
C GLY A 45 5.60 12.54 -0.06
N THR A 46 6.67 11.79 0.18
CA THR A 46 6.68 10.35 -0.04
C THR A 46 5.83 9.65 1.01
N ILE A 47 4.96 8.74 0.56
CA ILE A 47 4.14 7.92 1.46
C ILE A 47 4.59 6.47 1.30
N ILE A 48 4.77 5.78 2.40
CA ILE A 48 5.20 4.39 2.44
C ILE A 48 4.15 3.59 3.20
N MET A 49 3.74 2.44 2.65
CA MET A 49 2.86 1.50 3.34
C MET A 49 3.60 0.20 3.54
N LYS A 50 3.47 -0.38 4.74
CA LYS A 50 4.06 -1.68 5.04
C LYS A 50 3.03 -2.59 5.66
N PRO A 51 2.98 -3.87 5.28
CA PRO A 51 2.09 -4.81 5.96
C PRO A 51 2.55 -5.04 7.40
N VAL A 52 1.58 -5.18 8.28
CA VAL A 52 1.83 -5.42 9.70
C VAL A 52 1.34 -6.83 10.02
N LYS A 53 2.15 -7.61 10.73
CA LYS A 53 1.71 -8.92 11.18
C LYS A 53 0.66 -8.74 12.28
N GLU A 54 -0.38 -9.58 12.25
CA GLU A 54 -1.45 -9.50 13.24
C GLU A 54 -0.93 -9.59 14.67
N THR A 55 0.13 -10.36 14.90
CA THR A 55 0.75 -10.50 16.21
C THR A 55 1.39 -9.21 16.71
N ASP A 56 1.69 -8.27 15.80
CA ASP A 56 2.30 -6.99 16.13
C ASP A 56 1.26 -5.89 16.33
N MET A 57 -0.01 -6.17 16.10
CA MET A 57 -1.09 -5.21 16.29
C MET A 57 -1.54 -5.18 17.74
N LYS A 58 -1.79 -3.99 18.22
CA LYS A 58 -2.32 -3.77 19.57
C LYS A 58 -3.72 -3.19 19.54
#